data_7532acf75bb35a9c022ed1c3b44abc35
#
_entry.id   7532acf75bb35a9c022ed1c3b44abc35
#
_cell.length_a   1.000
_cell.length_b   1.000
_cell.length_c   1.000
_cell.angle_alpha   90.00
_cell.angle_beta   90.00
_cell.angle_gamma   90.00
#
_symmetry.space_group_name_H-M   'P 1'
#
loop_
_entity.id
_entity.type
_entity.pdbx_description
1 polymer ?
#
loop_
_entity_poly.entity_id
_entity_poly.type
_entity_poly.pdbx_seq_one_letter_code
_entity_poly.pdbx_strand_id
1 'polypeptide(L)'
;AIKDFTTTLNMMQAARDAIFGQLRDIYDGQTDKFYGHGEHKRIRVKFGLIAGVTPAIEKLGILQQTLGERFLRYTVPSLKKESSELAACEMVLNSIGKETSNREEVCLAVKRFIGTHKFQKPVVPQNIKNIIFSLGRFTARMRGFVERDYWGNILYKPGSEGPYRLVKQLAQLAMGIAILENKPEVTMDEMEILKDVVKSTCPGRIEAVVKTLYFSNGVPLQLKAISEIANFPTSTIKVVLEDLIQVRVATKKSISVGSSYYTLNEDIKKLIQIGCLYSGNKISI
;
A
#
# COMPACT_ATOMS: atom_id res chain seq x y z
N ALA A 1 10.93 -2.41 15.44
CA ALA A 1 10.87 -1.43 14.35
C ALA A 1 12.26 -1.25 13.72
N ILE A 2 12.30 -1.09 12.40
CA ILE A 2 13.54 -0.79 11.65
C ILE A 2 13.44 0.67 11.20
N LYS A 3 14.38 1.51 11.68
CA LYS A 3 14.35 2.96 11.43
C LYS A 3 14.57 3.31 9.95
N ASP A 4 15.49 2.61 9.28
CA ASP A 4 15.78 2.80 7.86
C ASP A 4 15.97 1.44 7.17
N PHE A 5 14.94 1.03 6.46
CA PHE A 5 14.96 -0.20 5.68
C PHE A 5 15.49 0.02 4.25
N THR A 6 15.72 1.28 3.86
CA THR A 6 16.22 1.64 2.53
C THR A 6 17.59 1.02 2.26
N THR A 7 18.42 0.89 3.29
CA THR A 7 19.73 0.20 3.21
C THR A 7 19.55 -1.24 2.70
N THR A 8 18.56 -1.98 3.22
CA THR A 8 18.24 -3.33 2.76
C THR A 8 17.77 -3.34 1.31
N LEU A 9 17.00 -2.32 0.90
CA LEU A 9 16.53 -2.20 -0.49
C LEU A 9 17.66 -1.98 -1.50
N ASN A 10 18.76 -1.36 -1.07
CA ASN A 10 19.93 -1.06 -1.90
C ASN A 10 20.97 -2.19 -1.92
N MET A 11 20.76 -3.29 -1.21
CA MET A 11 21.64 -4.47 -1.26
C MET A 11 21.63 -5.12 -2.63
N MET A 12 22.67 -5.92 -2.93
CA MET A 12 22.69 -6.80 -4.12
C MET A 12 21.44 -7.69 -4.14
N GLN A 13 20.92 -7.95 -5.34
CA GLN A 13 19.66 -8.63 -5.54
C GLN A 13 19.55 -9.93 -4.74
N ALA A 14 20.56 -10.82 -4.82
CA ALA A 14 20.53 -12.11 -4.13
C ALA A 14 20.40 -11.97 -2.59
N ALA A 15 21.13 -11.03 -1.98
CA ALA A 15 21.06 -10.78 -0.54
C ALA A 15 19.70 -10.20 -0.14
N ARG A 16 19.19 -9.26 -0.92
CA ARG A 16 17.87 -8.67 -0.72
C ARG A 16 16.76 -9.72 -0.81
N ASP A 17 16.78 -10.56 -1.84
CA ASP A 17 15.77 -11.59 -2.07
C ASP A 17 15.79 -12.65 -0.94
N ALA A 18 16.98 -12.98 -0.42
CA ALA A 18 17.11 -13.86 0.75
C ALA A 18 16.47 -13.24 2.01
N ILE A 19 16.68 -11.93 2.26
CA ILE A 19 16.05 -11.23 3.40
C ILE A 19 14.52 -11.20 3.24
N PHE A 20 14.02 -10.83 2.06
CA PHE A 20 12.57 -10.83 1.82
C PHE A 20 11.96 -12.23 1.91
N GLY A 21 12.67 -13.26 1.46
CA GLY A 21 12.27 -14.65 1.64
C GLY A 21 12.10 -15.00 3.11
N GLN A 22 13.12 -14.70 3.95
CA GLN A 22 13.05 -14.94 5.39
C GLN A 22 11.93 -14.13 6.07
N LEU A 23 11.76 -12.86 5.71
CA LEU A 23 10.66 -12.05 6.27
C LEU A 23 9.28 -12.61 5.92
N ARG A 24 9.14 -13.20 4.72
CA ARG A 24 7.92 -13.89 4.31
C ARG A 24 7.66 -15.13 5.16
N ASP A 25 8.68 -15.97 5.35
CA ASP A 25 8.56 -17.20 6.15
C ASP A 25 8.23 -16.87 7.61
N ILE A 26 8.85 -15.85 8.16
CA ILE A 26 8.57 -15.35 9.51
C ILE A 26 7.13 -14.79 9.61
N TYR A 27 6.65 -14.08 8.59
CA TYR A 27 5.26 -13.61 8.54
C TYR A 27 4.29 -14.80 8.58
N ASP A 28 4.63 -15.90 7.92
CA ASP A 28 3.84 -17.13 7.90
C ASP A 28 4.00 -17.95 9.21
N GLY A 29 4.83 -17.49 10.15
CA GLY A 29 4.91 -17.99 11.53
C GLY A 29 6.10 -18.90 11.82
N GLN A 30 6.93 -19.21 10.85
CA GLN A 30 8.13 -20.04 11.04
C GLN A 30 9.21 -19.68 10.02
N THR A 31 10.45 -19.92 10.38
CA THR A 31 11.58 -19.91 9.45
C THR A 31 12.49 -21.09 9.71
N ASP A 32 13.00 -21.69 8.65
CA ASP A 32 13.93 -22.79 8.69
C ASP A 32 15.34 -22.28 8.32
N LYS A 33 16.35 -22.61 9.12
CA LYS A 33 17.74 -22.27 8.86
C LYS A 33 18.59 -23.53 8.79
N PHE A 34 19.26 -23.69 7.66
CA PHE A 34 20.23 -24.77 7.44
C PHE A 34 21.63 -24.20 7.62
N TYR A 35 22.44 -24.85 8.42
CA TYR A 35 23.86 -24.51 8.63
C TYR A 35 24.73 -25.44 7.81
N GLY A 36 25.86 -24.96 7.32
CA GLY A 36 26.79 -25.72 6.47
C GLY A 36 27.37 -27.01 7.08
N HIS A 37 27.24 -27.19 8.40
CA HIS A 37 27.64 -28.39 9.12
C HIS A 37 26.48 -29.38 9.31
N GLY A 38 25.37 -29.24 8.54
CA GLY A 38 24.25 -30.21 8.55
C GLY A 38 23.21 -29.98 9.63
N GLU A 39 23.38 -28.99 10.49
CA GLU A 39 22.38 -28.64 11.50
C GLU A 39 21.19 -27.88 10.84
N HIS A 40 19.97 -28.33 11.15
CA HIS A 40 18.72 -27.72 10.75
C HIS A 40 18.01 -27.15 11.96
N LYS A 41 17.78 -25.86 11.99
CA LYS A 41 17.07 -25.17 13.07
C LYS A 41 15.77 -24.59 12.55
N ARG A 42 14.65 -25.09 13.07
CA ARG A 42 13.33 -24.53 12.86
C ARG A 42 12.97 -23.58 13.98
N ILE A 43 12.68 -22.33 13.63
CA ILE A 43 12.32 -21.30 14.59
C ILE A 43 10.86 -20.90 14.32
N ARG A 44 10.00 -21.14 15.32
CA ARG A 44 8.64 -20.61 15.31
C ARG A 44 8.64 -19.25 15.96
N VAL A 45 8.19 -18.26 15.23
CA VAL A 45 8.20 -16.87 15.71
C VAL A 45 6.96 -16.15 15.21
N LYS A 46 6.40 -15.27 16.05
CA LYS A 46 5.30 -14.40 15.69
C LYS A 46 5.61 -12.99 16.18
N PHE A 47 5.80 -12.06 15.25
CA PHE A 47 6.04 -10.67 15.59
C PHE A 47 5.42 -9.71 14.56
N GLY A 48 5.26 -8.45 14.94
CA GLY A 48 4.94 -7.36 14.02
C GLY A 48 6.21 -6.66 13.54
N LEU A 49 6.25 -6.27 12.27
CA LEU A 49 7.35 -5.49 11.70
C LEU A 49 6.83 -4.11 11.27
N ILE A 50 7.50 -3.06 11.75
CA ILE A 50 7.34 -1.68 11.26
C ILE A 50 8.68 -1.23 10.75
N ALA A 51 8.73 -0.72 9.52
CA ALA A 51 9.97 -0.25 8.88
C ALA A 51 9.73 1.09 8.19
N GLY A 52 10.64 2.03 8.41
CA GLY A 52 10.72 3.28 7.65
C GLY A 52 11.47 3.04 6.34
N VAL A 53 10.94 3.58 5.24
CA VAL A 53 11.55 3.50 3.91
C VAL A 53 11.41 4.84 3.19
N THR A 54 12.34 5.12 2.30
CA THR A 54 12.21 6.24 1.36
C THR A 54 11.36 5.83 0.15
N PRO A 55 10.93 6.77 -0.72
CA PRO A 55 10.25 6.46 -1.97
C PRO A 55 11.00 5.50 -2.92
N ALA A 56 12.26 5.18 -2.63
CA ALA A 56 13.02 4.16 -3.35
C ALA A 56 12.32 2.78 -3.37
N ILE A 57 11.42 2.50 -2.41
CA ILE A 57 10.59 1.29 -2.39
C ILE A 57 9.75 1.13 -3.68
N GLU A 58 9.35 2.23 -4.32
CA GLU A 58 8.57 2.20 -5.57
C GLU A 58 9.35 1.59 -6.75
N LYS A 59 10.70 1.68 -6.74
CA LYS A 59 11.57 1.11 -7.78
C LYS A 59 11.60 -0.42 -7.72
N LEU A 60 11.27 -1.00 -6.58
CA LEU A 60 11.32 -2.45 -6.36
C LEU A 60 9.97 -3.14 -6.55
N GLY A 61 8.94 -2.41 -6.97
CA GLY A 61 7.56 -2.90 -7.06
C GLY A 61 7.41 -4.24 -7.80
N ILE A 62 8.16 -4.45 -8.88
CA ILE A 62 8.13 -5.68 -9.68
C ILE A 62 8.64 -6.89 -8.86
N LEU A 63 9.80 -6.76 -8.21
CA LEU A 63 10.40 -7.85 -7.43
C LEU A 63 9.54 -8.23 -6.21
N GLN A 64 8.96 -7.23 -5.54
CA GLN A 64 8.11 -7.47 -4.38
C GLN A 64 6.79 -8.15 -4.75
N GLN A 65 6.24 -7.83 -5.93
CA GLN A 65 5.02 -8.47 -6.45
C GLN A 65 5.25 -9.94 -6.76
N THR A 66 6.38 -10.29 -7.40
CA THR A 66 6.76 -11.66 -7.73
C THR A 66 6.95 -12.52 -6.49
N LEU A 67 7.54 -11.96 -5.42
CA LEU A 67 7.76 -12.65 -4.14
C LEU A 67 6.53 -12.66 -3.23
N GLY A 68 5.42 -12.04 -3.64
CA GLY A 68 4.19 -11.96 -2.84
C GLY A 68 4.36 -11.04 -1.63
N GLU A 69 4.32 -9.75 -1.86
CA GLU A 69 4.47 -8.72 -0.83
C GLU A 69 3.56 -8.96 0.40
N ARG A 70 4.17 -8.98 1.59
CA ARG A 70 3.49 -9.19 2.89
C ARG A 70 3.21 -7.88 3.63
N PHE A 71 3.64 -6.73 3.08
CA PHE A 71 3.58 -5.45 3.76
C PHE A 71 2.39 -4.61 3.28
N LEU A 72 1.73 -3.96 4.23
CA LEU A 72 0.92 -2.78 3.97
C LEU A 72 1.85 -1.56 4.02
N ARG A 73 1.56 -0.55 3.22
CA ARG A 73 2.33 0.69 3.17
C ARG A 73 1.47 1.84 3.68
N TYR A 74 2.10 2.77 4.34
CA TYR A 74 1.50 4.03 4.72
C TYR A 74 2.45 5.17 4.37
N THR A 75 2.01 6.04 3.48
CA THR A 75 2.76 7.24 3.12
C THR A 75 2.37 8.36 4.05
N VAL A 76 3.34 8.83 4.84
CA VAL A 76 3.11 9.99 5.73
C VAL A 76 2.80 11.21 4.85
N PRO A 77 1.64 11.85 5.03
CA PRO A 77 1.29 13.03 4.24
C PRO A 77 2.30 14.15 4.46
N SER A 78 2.75 14.79 3.38
CA SER A 78 3.53 16.01 3.50
C SER A 78 2.69 17.15 4.06
N LEU A 79 3.29 18.00 4.86
CA LEU A 79 2.66 19.22 5.34
C LEU A 79 2.41 20.13 4.14
N LYS A 80 1.15 20.44 3.86
CA LYS A 80 0.75 21.23 2.68
C LYS A 80 0.66 22.74 2.95
N LYS A 81 0.65 23.13 4.23
CA LYS A 81 0.53 24.53 4.64
C LYS A 81 1.87 25.01 5.16
N GLU A 82 2.35 26.14 4.65
CA GLU A 82 3.58 26.78 5.09
C GLU A 82 3.61 27.00 6.61
N SER A 83 2.48 27.43 7.19
CA SER A 83 2.35 27.58 8.65
C SER A 83 2.58 26.28 9.42
N SER A 84 2.19 25.14 8.86
CA SER A 84 2.42 23.81 9.48
C SER A 84 3.87 23.36 9.30
N GLU A 85 4.52 23.71 8.19
CA GLU A 85 5.95 23.47 7.99
C GLU A 85 6.79 24.31 8.95
N LEU A 86 6.48 25.59 9.11
CA LEU A 86 7.17 26.47 10.06
C LEU A 86 7.04 25.96 11.50
N ALA A 87 5.82 25.60 11.93
CA ALA A 87 5.60 25.02 13.25
C ALA A 87 6.40 23.72 13.47
N ALA A 88 6.49 22.86 12.45
CA ALA A 88 7.31 21.65 12.52
C ALA A 88 8.80 21.97 12.61
N CYS A 89 9.30 22.97 11.87
CA CYS A 89 10.67 23.44 11.96
C CYS A 89 11.00 23.99 13.35
N GLU A 90 10.10 24.80 13.94
CA GLU A 90 10.25 25.31 15.31
C GLU A 90 10.33 24.16 16.32
N MET A 91 9.46 23.15 16.21
CA MET A 91 9.52 21.97 17.06
C MET A 91 10.86 21.24 16.95
N VAL A 92 11.39 21.08 15.73
CA VAL A 92 12.70 20.46 15.51
C VAL A 92 13.80 21.28 16.17
N LEU A 93 13.83 22.60 15.97
CA LEU A 93 14.83 23.48 16.58
C LEU A 93 14.76 23.43 18.11
N ASN A 94 13.58 23.43 18.69
CA ASN A 94 13.36 23.37 20.14
C ASN A 94 13.71 22.00 20.75
N SER A 95 13.85 20.96 19.93
CA SER A 95 14.22 19.60 20.36
C SER A 95 15.73 19.33 20.30
N ILE A 96 16.51 20.23 19.71
CA ILE A 96 17.97 20.07 19.63
C ILE A 96 18.57 19.91 21.03
N GLY A 97 19.34 18.84 21.23
CA GLY A 97 19.94 18.47 22.52
C GLY A 97 18.98 17.79 23.51
N LYS A 98 17.69 17.65 23.16
CA LYS A 98 16.68 16.98 24.00
C LYS A 98 16.19 15.64 23.40
N GLU A 99 16.82 15.18 22.32
CA GLU A 99 16.32 14.03 21.54
C GLU A 99 16.25 12.76 22.38
N THR A 100 17.25 12.53 23.25
CA THR A 100 17.28 11.36 24.13
C THR A 100 16.16 11.45 25.18
N SER A 101 16.06 12.58 25.84
CA SER A 101 15.01 12.83 26.86
C SER A 101 13.60 12.70 26.27
N ASN A 102 13.35 13.32 25.12
CA ASN A 102 12.07 13.23 24.42
C ASN A 102 11.73 11.77 24.04
N ARG A 103 12.74 11.01 23.61
CA ARG A 103 12.56 9.58 23.31
C ARG A 103 12.20 8.77 24.54
N GLU A 104 12.89 9.00 25.66
CA GLU A 104 12.59 8.32 26.93
C GLU A 104 11.19 8.63 27.41
N GLU A 105 10.77 9.89 27.34
CA GLU A 105 9.41 10.31 27.71
C GLU A 105 8.35 9.61 26.85
N VAL A 106 8.51 9.58 25.52
CA VAL A 106 7.62 8.86 24.62
C VAL A 106 7.60 7.36 24.95
N CYS A 107 8.76 6.75 25.18
CA CYS A 107 8.82 5.33 25.55
C CYS A 107 8.07 5.05 26.88
N LEU A 108 8.19 5.93 27.85
CA LEU A 108 7.47 5.80 29.13
C LEU A 108 5.96 5.97 28.93
N ALA A 109 5.54 6.94 28.12
CA ALA A 109 4.12 7.15 27.80
C ALA A 109 3.52 5.92 27.10
N VAL A 110 4.21 5.35 26.12
CA VAL A 110 3.79 4.12 25.42
C VAL A 110 3.73 2.93 26.38
N LYS A 111 4.74 2.75 27.25
CA LYS A 111 4.75 1.67 28.26
C LYS A 111 3.55 1.79 29.21
N ARG A 112 3.26 3.00 29.69
CA ARG A 112 2.10 3.25 30.56
C ARG A 112 0.79 2.93 29.86
N PHE A 113 0.64 3.41 28.62
CA PHE A 113 -0.54 3.14 27.81
C PHE A 113 -0.76 1.63 27.64
N ILE A 114 0.28 0.88 27.22
CA ILE A 114 0.18 -0.58 27.03
C ILE A 114 -0.13 -1.28 28.37
N GLY A 115 0.47 -0.84 29.47
CA GLY A 115 0.28 -1.46 30.79
C GLY A 115 -1.10 -1.22 31.41
N THR A 116 -1.79 -0.16 31.05
CA THR A 116 -3.12 0.20 31.57
C THR A 116 -4.26 -0.14 30.61
N HIS A 117 -3.95 -0.39 29.35
CA HIS A 117 -4.95 -0.61 28.30
C HIS A 117 -5.56 -2.02 28.38
N LYS A 118 -6.89 -2.09 28.30
CA LYS A 118 -7.62 -3.36 28.25
C LYS A 118 -7.79 -3.81 26.79
N PHE A 119 -6.96 -4.74 26.36
CA PHE A 119 -7.02 -5.26 25.00
C PHE A 119 -8.19 -6.24 24.84
N GLN A 120 -9.34 -5.75 24.40
CA GLN A 120 -10.48 -6.59 24.04
C GLN A 120 -10.56 -6.68 22.50
N LYS A 121 -10.84 -7.88 22.01
CA LYS A 121 -11.00 -8.08 20.56
C LYS A 121 -12.32 -7.47 20.09
N PRO A 122 -12.31 -6.44 19.23
CA PRO A 122 -13.53 -5.82 18.74
C PRO A 122 -14.27 -6.73 17.75
N VAL A 123 -15.57 -6.56 17.67
CA VAL A 123 -16.40 -7.19 16.63
C VAL A 123 -16.23 -6.40 15.31
N VAL A 124 -16.23 -7.11 14.18
CA VAL A 124 -16.27 -6.47 12.86
C VAL A 124 -17.67 -6.66 12.28
N PRO A 125 -18.51 -5.62 12.21
CA PRO A 125 -19.88 -5.69 11.67
C PRO A 125 -19.89 -6.07 10.17
N GLN A 126 -21.02 -6.59 9.68
CA GLN A 126 -21.09 -7.11 8.31
C GLN A 126 -20.91 -6.03 7.23
N ASN A 127 -21.43 -4.82 7.46
CA ASN A 127 -21.19 -3.67 6.57
C ASN A 127 -19.72 -3.33 6.46
N ILE A 128 -18.98 -3.31 7.59
CA ILE A 128 -17.54 -3.07 7.63
C ILE A 128 -16.77 -4.21 6.95
N LYS A 129 -17.17 -5.47 7.14
CA LYS A 129 -16.57 -6.61 6.41
C LYS A 129 -16.67 -6.42 4.90
N ASN A 130 -17.81 -5.96 4.40
CA ASN A 130 -18.02 -5.72 2.97
C ASN A 130 -17.07 -4.62 2.42
N ILE A 131 -16.86 -3.56 3.21
CA ILE A 131 -15.90 -2.50 2.88
C ILE A 131 -14.48 -3.06 2.83
N ILE A 132 -14.05 -3.73 3.89
CA ILE A 132 -12.69 -4.33 3.97
C ILE A 132 -12.47 -5.33 2.84
N PHE A 133 -13.47 -6.16 2.53
CA PHE A 133 -13.40 -7.11 1.42
C PHE A 133 -13.23 -6.39 0.08
N SER A 134 -13.97 -5.31 -0.16
CA SER A 134 -13.86 -4.52 -1.39
C SER A 134 -12.50 -3.81 -1.50
N LEU A 135 -12.01 -3.23 -0.41
CA LEU A 135 -10.68 -2.62 -0.33
C LEU A 135 -9.57 -3.65 -0.59
N GLY A 136 -9.65 -4.84 0.01
CA GLY A 136 -8.67 -5.90 -0.19
C GLY A 136 -8.66 -6.43 -1.63
N ARG A 137 -9.84 -6.60 -2.25
CA ARG A 137 -9.96 -6.98 -3.67
C ARG A 137 -9.40 -5.90 -4.59
N PHE A 138 -9.71 -4.64 -4.31
CA PHE A 138 -9.16 -3.51 -5.04
C PHE A 138 -7.63 -3.52 -4.97
N THR A 139 -7.06 -3.56 -3.77
CA THR A 139 -5.60 -3.58 -3.57
C THR A 139 -4.92 -4.75 -4.31
N ALA A 140 -5.51 -5.94 -4.26
CA ALA A 140 -4.99 -7.10 -4.97
C ALA A 140 -4.94 -6.89 -6.48
N ARG A 141 -5.94 -6.22 -7.07
CA ARG A 141 -5.96 -5.86 -8.49
C ARG A 141 -4.93 -4.80 -8.84
N MET A 142 -4.77 -3.76 -7.98
CA MET A 142 -3.77 -2.70 -8.19
C MET A 142 -2.34 -3.19 -8.06
N ARG A 143 -2.13 -4.27 -7.33
CA ARG A 143 -0.84 -4.97 -7.19
C ARG A 143 -0.67 -6.07 -8.24
N GLY A 144 -1.55 -6.15 -9.22
CA GLY A 144 -1.42 -7.04 -10.37
C GLY A 144 -0.14 -6.75 -11.14
N PHE A 145 0.49 -7.83 -11.60
CA PHE A 145 1.84 -7.80 -12.14
C PHE A 145 1.85 -8.18 -13.62
N VAL A 146 2.61 -7.42 -14.41
CA VAL A 146 2.90 -7.65 -15.82
C VAL A 146 4.42 -7.69 -15.99
N GLU A 147 4.98 -8.88 -16.18
CA GLU A 147 6.42 -9.04 -16.39
C GLU A 147 6.77 -8.79 -17.85
N ARG A 148 7.81 -7.98 -18.07
CA ARG A 148 8.27 -7.59 -19.40
C ARG A 148 9.74 -7.93 -19.57
N ASP A 149 10.13 -8.27 -20.80
CA ASP A 149 11.52 -8.40 -21.20
C ASP A 149 12.20 -7.02 -21.36
N TYR A 150 13.48 -7.06 -21.73
CA TYR A 150 14.26 -5.84 -21.97
C TYR A 150 13.66 -4.95 -23.08
N TRP A 151 12.97 -5.55 -24.04
CA TRP A 151 12.34 -4.83 -25.17
C TRP A 151 10.91 -4.36 -24.86
N GLY A 152 10.39 -4.68 -23.67
CA GLY A 152 9.05 -4.29 -23.24
C GLY A 152 7.94 -5.28 -23.62
N ASN A 153 8.27 -6.46 -24.16
CA ASN A 153 7.28 -7.50 -24.44
C ASN A 153 6.84 -8.21 -23.16
N ILE A 154 5.57 -8.60 -23.10
CA ILE A 154 5.01 -9.31 -21.95
C ILE A 154 5.49 -10.76 -21.98
N LEU A 155 6.19 -11.19 -20.92
CA LEU A 155 6.77 -12.54 -20.83
C LEU A 155 5.77 -13.61 -20.41
N TYR A 156 4.87 -13.30 -19.49
CA TYR A 156 3.92 -14.25 -18.93
C TYR A 156 2.51 -13.68 -18.89
N LYS A 157 1.53 -14.58 -18.76
CA LYS A 157 0.15 -14.17 -18.56
C LYS A 157 0.04 -13.34 -17.27
N PRO A 158 -0.42 -12.10 -17.35
CA PRO A 158 -0.56 -11.25 -16.19
C PRO A 158 -1.49 -11.86 -15.15
N GLY A 159 -1.12 -11.71 -13.89
CA GLY A 159 -1.87 -12.24 -12.75
C GLY A 159 -2.03 -11.21 -11.64
N SER A 160 -2.99 -11.42 -10.80
CA SER A 160 -3.12 -10.73 -9.52
C SER A 160 -3.17 -11.77 -8.40
N GLU A 161 -2.63 -11.40 -7.23
CA GLU A 161 -2.78 -12.25 -6.06
C GLU A 161 -4.24 -12.38 -5.63
N GLY A 162 -4.57 -13.47 -4.91
CA GLY A 162 -5.87 -13.58 -4.24
C GLY A 162 -5.99 -12.55 -3.11
N PRO A 163 -7.18 -11.97 -2.88
CA PRO A 163 -7.36 -10.88 -1.93
C PRO A 163 -7.29 -11.32 -0.46
N TYR A 164 -7.28 -12.62 -0.18
CA TYR A 164 -7.50 -13.19 1.17
C TYR A 164 -6.52 -12.65 2.22
N ARG A 165 -5.24 -12.55 1.87
CA ARG A 165 -4.20 -12.03 2.75
C ARG A 165 -4.38 -10.56 3.03
N LEU A 166 -4.65 -9.75 2.01
CA LEU A 166 -4.90 -8.32 2.13
C LEU A 166 -6.14 -8.03 2.97
N VAL A 167 -7.22 -8.76 2.75
CA VAL A 167 -8.45 -8.68 3.57
C VAL A 167 -8.13 -8.97 5.04
N LYS A 168 -7.36 -10.03 5.33
CA LYS A 168 -6.92 -10.37 6.69
C LYS A 168 -6.07 -9.26 7.31
N GLN A 169 -5.11 -8.72 6.56
CA GLN A 169 -4.23 -7.63 7.04
C GLN A 169 -5.02 -6.35 7.32
N LEU A 170 -5.92 -5.95 6.42
CA LEU A 170 -6.77 -4.77 6.61
C LEU A 170 -7.73 -4.96 7.80
N ALA A 171 -8.33 -6.14 7.96
CA ALA A 171 -9.17 -6.44 9.11
C ALA A 171 -8.38 -6.39 10.43
N GLN A 172 -7.15 -6.92 10.45
CA GLN A 172 -6.28 -6.87 11.62
C GLN A 172 -5.88 -5.42 11.96
N LEU A 173 -5.60 -4.60 10.95
CA LEU A 173 -5.30 -3.19 11.14
C LEU A 173 -6.52 -2.44 11.72
N ALA A 174 -7.70 -2.62 11.14
CA ALA A 174 -8.94 -2.01 11.65
C ALA A 174 -9.22 -2.40 13.09
N MET A 175 -9.13 -3.70 13.41
CA MET A 175 -9.28 -4.17 14.78
C MET A 175 -8.22 -3.59 15.71
N GLY A 176 -6.96 -3.47 15.25
CA GLY A 176 -5.89 -2.86 16.04
C GLY A 176 -6.17 -1.40 16.40
N ILE A 177 -6.68 -0.61 15.43
CA ILE A 177 -7.06 0.79 15.66
C ILE A 177 -8.22 0.86 16.66
N ALA A 178 -9.27 0.07 16.48
CA ALA A 178 -10.41 0.02 17.39
C ALA A 178 -10.00 -0.39 18.81
N ILE A 179 -9.06 -1.33 18.96
CA ILE A 179 -8.46 -1.69 20.26
C ILE A 179 -7.80 -0.48 20.90
N LEU A 180 -6.98 0.27 20.18
CA LEU A 180 -6.29 1.44 20.70
C LEU A 180 -7.26 2.54 21.15
N GLU A 181 -8.43 2.62 20.55
CA GLU A 181 -9.49 3.57 20.88
C GLU A 181 -10.51 3.03 21.91
N ASN A 182 -10.28 1.83 22.48
CA ASN A 182 -11.19 1.13 23.41
C ASN A 182 -12.60 0.91 22.85
N LYS A 183 -12.74 0.75 21.53
CA LYS A 183 -14.02 0.49 20.90
C LYS A 183 -14.36 -1.02 20.93
N PRO A 184 -15.60 -1.41 21.26
CA PRO A 184 -16.03 -2.81 21.29
C PRO A 184 -16.25 -3.37 19.86
N GLU A 185 -16.40 -2.49 18.87
CA GLU A 185 -16.58 -2.84 17.47
C GLU A 185 -15.83 -1.88 16.54
N VAL A 186 -15.52 -2.35 15.34
CA VAL A 186 -14.94 -1.55 14.27
C VAL A 186 -16.03 -0.71 13.62
N THR A 187 -15.79 0.58 13.45
CA THR A 187 -16.73 1.56 12.90
C THR A 187 -16.24 2.14 11.57
N MET A 188 -16.91 3.15 11.03
CA MET A 188 -16.47 3.86 9.83
C MET A 188 -15.25 4.74 10.06
N ASP A 189 -14.95 5.11 11.30
CA ASP A 189 -13.81 5.97 11.62
C ASP A 189 -12.48 5.28 11.28
N GLU A 190 -12.34 3.99 11.62
CA GLU A 190 -11.14 3.22 11.29
C GLU A 190 -10.96 3.07 9.78
N MET A 191 -12.05 3.16 9.01
CA MET A 191 -12.00 3.03 7.54
C MET A 191 -11.26 4.19 6.89
N GLU A 192 -11.21 5.37 7.46
CA GLU A 192 -10.44 6.50 6.90
C GLU A 192 -8.94 6.17 6.85
N ILE A 193 -8.39 5.62 7.95
CA ILE A 193 -6.99 5.19 7.99
C ILE A 193 -6.75 4.02 7.01
N LEU A 194 -7.69 3.07 6.94
CA LEU A 194 -7.58 1.95 6.00
C LEU A 194 -7.55 2.43 4.55
N LYS A 195 -8.36 3.42 4.18
CA LYS A 195 -8.36 4.01 2.83
C LYS A 195 -6.99 4.59 2.47
N ASP A 196 -6.36 5.30 3.40
CA ASP A 196 -5.04 5.88 3.18
C ASP A 196 -3.95 4.80 3.08
N VAL A 197 -4.03 3.74 3.88
CA VAL A 197 -3.17 2.57 3.78
C VAL A 197 -3.36 1.86 2.44
N VAL A 198 -4.59 1.70 1.96
CA VAL A 198 -4.91 1.08 0.66
C VAL A 198 -4.32 1.91 -0.48
N LYS A 199 -4.53 3.23 -0.50
CA LYS A 199 -3.94 4.13 -1.50
C LYS A 199 -2.41 4.04 -1.50
N SER A 200 -1.79 4.08 -0.31
CA SER A 200 -0.33 3.99 -0.16
C SER A 200 0.24 2.62 -0.51
N THR A 201 -0.55 1.55 -0.35
CA THR A 201 -0.14 0.18 -0.69
C THR A 201 -0.17 -0.07 -2.20
N CYS A 202 -0.99 0.68 -2.94
CA CYS A 202 -0.99 0.67 -4.40
C CYS A 202 0.25 1.43 -4.93
N PRO A 203 0.92 0.96 -6.01
CA PRO A 203 1.98 1.76 -6.64
C PRO A 203 1.46 3.13 -7.05
N GLY A 204 2.18 4.20 -6.66
CA GLY A 204 1.67 5.58 -6.79
C GLY A 204 1.25 5.98 -8.21
N ARG A 205 1.99 5.53 -9.24
CA ARG A 205 1.63 5.76 -10.65
C ARG A 205 0.35 5.03 -11.07
N ILE A 206 0.09 3.84 -10.53
CA ILE A 206 -1.14 3.06 -10.80
C ILE A 206 -2.32 3.73 -10.09
N GLU A 207 -2.15 4.10 -8.83
CA GLU A 207 -3.18 4.80 -8.05
C GLU A 207 -3.62 6.10 -8.74
N ALA A 208 -2.67 6.92 -9.19
CA ALA A 208 -2.95 8.18 -9.87
C ALA A 208 -3.78 7.99 -11.16
N VAL A 209 -3.44 6.98 -11.99
CA VAL A 209 -4.19 6.67 -13.21
C VAL A 209 -5.59 6.17 -12.89
N VAL A 210 -5.72 5.24 -11.94
CA VAL A 210 -7.01 4.67 -11.55
C VAL A 210 -7.93 5.74 -10.93
N LYS A 211 -7.38 6.62 -10.09
CA LYS A 211 -8.08 7.77 -9.54
C LYS A 211 -8.59 8.71 -10.64
N THR A 212 -7.75 9.04 -11.62
CA THR A 212 -8.12 9.87 -12.78
C THR A 212 -9.28 9.23 -13.56
N LEU A 213 -9.18 7.95 -13.88
CA LEU A 213 -10.25 7.22 -14.59
C LEU A 213 -11.52 7.06 -13.76
N TYR A 214 -11.42 6.97 -12.44
CA TYR A 214 -12.60 6.90 -11.57
C TYR A 214 -13.37 8.22 -11.58
N PHE A 215 -12.68 9.35 -11.44
CA PHE A 215 -13.30 10.67 -11.39
C PHE A 215 -13.80 11.17 -12.76
N SER A 216 -13.38 10.53 -13.86
CA SER A 216 -13.98 10.80 -15.18
C SER A 216 -15.45 10.35 -15.28
N ASN A 217 -15.99 9.66 -14.25
CA ASN A 217 -17.39 9.19 -14.18
C ASN A 217 -17.82 8.35 -15.40
N GLY A 218 -16.89 7.61 -16.00
CA GLY A 218 -17.14 6.78 -17.19
C GLY A 218 -16.99 7.52 -18.51
N VAL A 219 -16.66 8.81 -18.49
CA VAL A 219 -16.24 9.53 -19.70
C VAL A 219 -14.90 8.97 -20.16
N PRO A 220 -14.79 8.49 -21.41
CA PRO A 220 -13.54 7.96 -21.93
C PRO A 220 -12.49 9.06 -22.07
N LEU A 221 -11.29 8.86 -21.52
CA LEU A 221 -10.19 9.82 -21.57
C LEU A 221 -9.10 9.39 -22.54
N GLN A 222 -8.50 10.34 -23.22
CA GLN A 222 -7.30 10.12 -24.04
C GLN A 222 -6.05 10.05 -23.18
N LEU A 223 -5.00 9.38 -23.71
CA LEU A 223 -3.72 9.24 -23.04
C LEU A 223 -3.13 10.58 -22.56
N LYS A 224 -3.22 11.64 -23.39
CA LYS A 224 -2.70 12.97 -23.03
C LYS A 224 -3.43 13.59 -21.83
N ALA A 225 -4.76 13.52 -21.82
CA ALA A 225 -5.57 14.04 -20.71
C ALA A 225 -5.28 13.28 -19.39
N ILE A 226 -5.12 11.95 -19.46
CA ILE A 226 -4.75 11.14 -18.29
C ILE A 226 -3.36 11.54 -17.77
N SER A 227 -2.41 11.77 -18.68
CA SER A 227 -1.03 12.19 -18.35
C SER A 227 -1.02 13.54 -17.63
N GLU A 228 -1.78 14.50 -18.11
CA GLU A 228 -1.89 15.84 -17.52
C GLU A 228 -2.55 15.80 -16.12
N ILE A 229 -3.69 15.11 -15.99
CA ILE A 229 -4.42 15.01 -14.71
C ILE A 229 -3.63 14.20 -13.67
N ALA A 230 -3.04 13.07 -14.07
CA ALA A 230 -2.25 12.22 -13.19
C ALA A 230 -0.88 12.81 -12.85
N ASN A 231 -0.45 13.85 -13.56
CA ASN A 231 0.85 14.52 -13.41
C ASN A 231 2.05 13.57 -13.55
N PHE A 232 2.02 12.73 -14.61
CA PHE A 232 3.11 11.84 -14.98
C PHE A 232 3.40 11.92 -16.48
N PRO A 233 4.65 11.65 -16.93
CA PRO A 233 4.99 11.65 -18.35
C PRO A 233 4.11 10.69 -19.16
N THR A 234 3.73 11.09 -20.36
CA THR A 234 2.87 10.31 -21.27
C THR A 234 3.41 8.90 -21.56
N SER A 235 4.73 8.75 -21.67
CA SER A 235 5.39 7.45 -21.85
C SER A 235 5.15 6.51 -20.66
N THR A 236 5.23 7.05 -19.42
CA THR A 236 4.95 6.30 -18.19
C THR A 236 3.48 5.88 -18.14
N ILE A 237 2.55 6.82 -18.42
CA ILE A 237 1.11 6.53 -18.39
C ILE A 237 0.73 5.50 -19.44
N LYS A 238 1.35 5.54 -20.62
CA LYS A 238 1.12 4.53 -21.67
C LYS A 238 1.40 3.11 -21.15
N VAL A 239 2.56 2.89 -20.54
CA VAL A 239 2.94 1.58 -19.96
C VAL A 239 1.97 1.18 -18.85
N VAL A 240 1.64 2.09 -17.93
CA VAL A 240 0.68 1.82 -16.85
C VAL A 240 -0.68 1.43 -17.40
N LEU A 241 -1.20 2.12 -18.41
CA LEU A 241 -2.48 1.79 -19.03
C LEU A 241 -2.46 0.43 -19.73
N GLU A 242 -1.37 0.10 -20.43
CA GLU A 242 -1.19 -1.22 -21.02
C GLU A 242 -1.22 -2.32 -19.94
N ASP A 243 -0.52 -2.13 -18.81
CA ASP A 243 -0.52 -3.08 -17.70
C ASP A 243 -1.91 -3.20 -17.07
N LEU A 244 -2.61 -2.07 -16.83
CA LEU A 244 -3.96 -2.06 -16.28
C LEU A 244 -4.99 -2.77 -17.17
N ILE A 245 -4.82 -2.71 -18.50
CA ILE A 245 -5.65 -3.45 -19.45
C ILE A 245 -5.39 -4.95 -19.31
N GLN A 246 -4.12 -5.37 -19.20
CA GLN A 246 -3.76 -6.79 -19.06
C GLN A 246 -4.34 -7.40 -17.77
N VAL A 247 -4.32 -6.66 -16.66
CA VAL A 247 -4.90 -7.12 -15.38
C VAL A 247 -6.41 -6.83 -15.26
N ARG A 248 -7.05 -6.39 -16.35
CA ARG A 248 -8.49 -6.12 -16.43
C ARG A 248 -8.99 -5.06 -15.45
N VAL A 249 -8.20 -4.02 -15.25
CA VAL A 249 -8.58 -2.85 -14.43
C VAL A 249 -9.12 -1.73 -15.32
N ALA A 250 -8.54 -1.55 -16.50
CA ALA A 250 -8.98 -0.57 -17.48
C ALA A 250 -9.34 -1.22 -18.82
N THR A 251 -10.15 -0.53 -19.61
CA THR A 251 -10.51 -0.91 -20.98
C THR A 251 -10.07 0.17 -21.94
N LYS A 252 -9.52 -0.26 -23.09
CA LYS A 252 -9.17 0.61 -24.22
C LYS A 252 -10.26 0.50 -25.29
N LYS A 253 -10.75 1.63 -25.80
CA LYS A 253 -11.63 1.72 -26.97
C LYS A 253 -10.94 2.56 -28.03
N SER A 254 -10.86 2.05 -29.26
CA SER A 254 -10.39 2.80 -30.44
C SER A 254 -11.61 3.23 -31.25
N ILE A 255 -11.79 4.55 -31.45
CA ILE A 255 -12.95 5.12 -32.14
C ILE A 255 -12.60 5.45 -33.59
N SER A 256 -11.33 5.78 -33.87
CA SER A 256 -10.80 6.05 -35.21
C SER A 256 -9.32 5.67 -35.30
N VAL A 257 -8.77 5.65 -36.50
CA VAL A 257 -7.34 5.39 -36.70
C VAL A 257 -6.53 6.45 -35.94
N GLY A 258 -5.76 6.00 -34.93
CA GLY A 258 -4.89 6.85 -34.11
C GLY A 258 -5.47 7.39 -32.80
N SER A 259 -6.79 7.28 -32.56
CA SER A 259 -7.39 7.79 -31.32
C SER A 259 -7.81 6.66 -30.39
N SER A 260 -7.13 6.54 -29.25
CA SER A 260 -7.42 5.56 -28.20
C SER A 260 -7.97 6.26 -26.95
N TYR A 261 -9.04 5.72 -26.41
CA TYR A 261 -9.71 6.19 -25.21
C TYR A 261 -9.71 5.10 -24.14
N TYR A 262 -9.61 5.50 -22.90
CA TYR A 262 -9.48 4.60 -21.75
C TYR A 262 -10.58 4.87 -20.73
N THR A 263 -11.13 3.81 -20.17
CA THR A 263 -12.13 3.85 -19.09
C THR A 263 -11.78 2.85 -18.01
N LEU A 264 -12.25 3.10 -16.80
CA LEU A 264 -12.16 2.15 -15.71
C LEU A 264 -13.21 1.04 -15.88
N ASN A 265 -12.86 -0.21 -15.60
CA ASN A 265 -13.80 -1.32 -15.65
C ASN A 265 -14.85 -1.21 -14.53
N GLU A 266 -16.10 -1.61 -14.80
CA GLU A 266 -17.22 -1.46 -13.88
C GLU A 266 -17.07 -2.26 -12.58
N ASP A 267 -16.42 -3.42 -12.62
CA ASP A 267 -16.13 -4.21 -11.41
C ASP A 267 -15.17 -3.47 -10.46
N ILE A 268 -14.16 -2.80 -11.00
CA ILE A 268 -13.22 -1.98 -10.21
C ILE A 268 -13.91 -0.75 -9.65
N LYS A 269 -14.75 -0.10 -10.46
CA LYS A 269 -15.55 1.06 -10.04
C LYS A 269 -16.47 0.70 -8.86
N LYS A 270 -17.13 -0.45 -8.91
CA LYS A 270 -17.93 -0.99 -7.81
C LYS A 270 -17.11 -1.23 -6.55
N LEU A 271 -15.88 -1.79 -6.66
CA LEU A 271 -15.01 -1.98 -5.51
C LEU A 271 -14.63 -0.65 -4.85
N ILE A 272 -14.33 0.38 -5.64
CA ILE A 272 -14.02 1.73 -5.14
C ILE A 272 -15.24 2.34 -4.43
N GLN A 273 -16.43 2.19 -5.00
CA GLN A 273 -17.68 2.72 -4.44
C GLN A 273 -18.03 2.04 -3.11
N ILE A 274 -18.06 0.69 -3.06
CA ILE A 274 -18.35 -0.06 -1.84
C ILE A 274 -17.29 0.22 -0.76
N GLY A 275 -16.01 0.29 -1.16
CA GLY A 275 -14.89 0.61 -0.28
C GLY A 275 -14.84 2.08 0.14
N CYS A 276 -15.68 2.95 -0.41
CA CYS A 276 -15.68 4.41 -0.19
C CYS A 276 -14.27 5.02 -0.32
N LEU A 277 -13.43 4.47 -1.23
CA LEU A 277 -11.99 4.75 -1.27
C LEU A 277 -11.67 6.20 -1.60
N TYR A 278 -12.42 6.80 -2.51
CA TYR A 278 -12.27 8.20 -2.90
C TYR A 278 -13.50 8.99 -2.44
N SER A 279 -13.54 9.38 -1.17
CA SER A 279 -14.57 10.26 -0.63
C SER A 279 -14.21 11.71 -0.90
N GLY A 280 -15.10 12.43 -1.60
CA GLY A 280 -15.03 13.89 -1.77
C GLY A 280 -14.07 14.38 -2.88
N ASN A 281 -14.50 15.38 -3.60
CA ASN A 281 -13.92 16.10 -4.71
C ASN A 281 -14.01 15.42 -6.09
N LYS A 282 -15.11 15.71 -6.76
CA LYS A 282 -15.15 15.65 -8.22
C LYS A 282 -14.01 16.51 -8.74
N ILE A 283 -13.10 15.95 -9.51
CA ILE A 283 -12.17 16.75 -10.31
C ILE A 283 -13.06 17.47 -11.31
N SER A 284 -13.09 18.79 -11.26
CA SER A 284 -13.67 19.60 -12.33
C SER A 284 -12.82 19.34 -13.57
N ILE A 285 -13.36 18.58 -14.51
CA ILE A 285 -12.77 18.31 -15.82
C ILE A 285 -13.15 19.47 -16.75
#